data_39ce52170cfcac98cb37ed84151485b5
#
_entry.id   39ce52170cfcac98cb37ed84151485b5
#
_cell.length_a   1.000
_cell.length_b   1.000
_cell.length_c   1.000
_cell.angle_alpha   90.00
_cell.angle_beta   90.00
_cell.angle_gamma   90.00
#
_symmetry.space_group_name_H-M   'P 1'
#
loop_
_entity.id
_entity.type
_entity.pdbx_description
1 polymer ?
#
loop_
_entity_poly.entity_id
_entity_poly.type
_entity_poly.pdbx_seq_one_letter_code
_entity_poly.pdbx_strand_id
1 'polypeptide(L)'
;MRCCHADFALVEGSDHGFTVGMPTFTFGPGVLAEAGDNARDLGMTRVGLFTDTRLVSGEHVAKVRASLAAAGVDVAVYDAVKIEPDDASFQDAARFAAEHGVDLALIAGRDGPLDRLTDFT
;
A
#
# COMPACT_ATOMS: atom_id res chain seq x y z
N MET A 1 -8.22 10.44 8.41
CA MET A 1 -7.83 10.76 7.03
C MET A 1 -9.09 11.01 6.22
N ARG A 2 -9.28 12.23 5.78
CA ARG A 2 -10.37 12.51 4.84
C ARG A 2 -9.91 12.00 3.49
N CYS A 3 -10.48 10.89 3.01
CA CYS A 3 -10.46 10.62 1.60
C CYS A 3 -10.98 11.87 0.88
N CYS A 4 -10.21 12.39 -0.05
CA CYS A 4 -10.71 13.38 -0.99
C CYS A 4 -11.79 12.69 -1.86
N HIS A 5 -13.00 12.55 -1.29
CA HIS A 5 -14.17 12.50 -2.11
C HIS A 5 -14.31 13.92 -2.67
N ALA A 6 -13.64 14.18 -3.76
CA ALA A 6 -14.13 15.20 -4.63
C ALA A 6 -15.52 14.73 -5.04
N ASP A 7 -16.56 15.34 -4.49
CA ASP A 7 -17.89 15.27 -5.06
C ASP A 7 -17.78 15.86 -6.48
N PHE A 8 -17.49 14.99 -7.42
CA PHE A 8 -17.48 15.30 -8.82
C PHE A 8 -18.94 15.37 -9.29
N ALA A 9 -19.59 16.47 -8.93
CA ALA A 9 -20.82 16.83 -9.59
C ALA A 9 -20.45 17.34 -10.98
N LEU A 10 -20.57 16.49 -11.99
CA LEU A 10 -20.51 16.91 -13.38
C LEU A 10 -21.66 17.88 -13.64
N VAL A 11 -21.38 19.16 -13.59
CA VAL A 11 -22.28 20.19 -14.07
C VAL A 11 -22.01 20.41 -15.54
N GLU A 12 -22.98 20.07 -16.35
CA GLU A 12 -22.91 20.24 -17.81
C GLU A 12 -22.56 21.70 -18.16
N GLY A 13 -21.45 21.91 -18.86
CA GLY A 13 -21.04 23.21 -19.37
C GLY A 13 -20.14 24.05 -18.46
N SER A 14 -19.57 23.52 -17.39
CA SER A 14 -18.60 24.24 -16.60
C SER A 14 -17.20 23.61 -16.64
N ASP A 15 -16.22 24.40 -17.02
CA ASP A 15 -14.80 24.07 -16.89
C ASP A 15 -14.40 24.19 -15.42
N HIS A 16 -14.59 23.13 -14.64
CA HIS A 16 -14.11 23.11 -13.26
C HIS A 16 -12.66 22.69 -13.22
N GLY A 17 -11.81 23.56 -12.69
CA GLY A 17 -10.46 23.21 -12.35
C GLY A 17 -10.45 22.16 -11.24
N PHE A 18 -9.57 21.19 -11.33
CA PHE A 18 -9.32 20.22 -10.28
C PHE A 18 -7.86 20.29 -9.82
N THR A 19 -7.64 20.00 -8.56
CA THR A 19 -6.28 19.95 -7.99
C THR A 19 -5.91 18.50 -7.75
N VAL A 20 -4.79 18.08 -8.34
CA VAL A 20 -4.20 16.78 -8.07
C VAL A 20 -3.06 16.97 -7.09
N GLY A 21 -3.20 16.40 -5.90
CA GLY A 21 -2.09 16.33 -4.94
C GLY A 21 -1.04 15.32 -5.44
N MET A 22 0.23 15.71 -5.37
CA MET A 22 1.31 14.76 -5.65
C MET A 22 1.49 13.84 -4.43
N PRO A 23 1.62 12.53 -4.65
CA PRO A 23 1.97 11.61 -3.56
C PRO A 23 3.37 11.90 -3.02
N THR A 24 3.59 11.58 -1.76
CA THR A 24 4.92 11.66 -1.16
C THR A 24 5.76 10.49 -1.64
N PHE A 25 6.94 10.79 -2.18
CA PHE A 25 7.93 9.79 -2.59
C PHE A 25 9.10 9.79 -1.64
N THR A 26 9.49 8.62 -1.16
CA THR A 26 10.73 8.41 -0.42
C THR A 26 11.61 7.47 -1.24
N PHE A 27 12.78 7.95 -1.60
CA PHE A 27 13.73 7.20 -2.44
C PHE A 27 15.14 7.31 -1.89
N GLY A 28 15.83 6.18 -1.78
CA GLY A 28 17.22 6.13 -1.38
C GLY A 28 17.62 4.77 -0.80
N PRO A 29 18.92 4.56 -0.58
CA PRO A 29 19.39 3.36 0.09
C PRO A 29 18.81 3.25 1.51
N GLY A 30 18.29 2.06 1.85
CA GLY A 30 17.83 1.78 3.19
C GLY A 30 16.46 2.32 3.59
N VAL A 31 15.75 3.04 2.70
CA VAL A 31 14.43 3.66 3.00
C VAL A 31 13.35 2.65 3.40
N LEU A 32 13.48 1.39 3.03
CA LEU A 32 12.53 0.34 3.46
C LEU A 32 12.50 0.16 4.98
N ALA A 33 13.57 0.52 5.67
CA ALA A 33 13.62 0.48 7.12
C ALA A 33 12.73 1.54 7.79
N GLU A 34 12.30 2.56 7.05
CA GLU A 34 11.43 3.64 7.53
C GLU A 34 9.93 3.29 7.42
N ALA A 35 9.59 2.16 6.80
CA ALA A 35 8.19 1.78 6.57
C ALA A 35 7.36 1.73 7.87
N GLY A 36 7.93 1.23 8.95
CA GLY A 36 7.28 1.18 10.26
C GLY A 36 7.05 2.55 10.87
N ASP A 37 8.02 3.44 10.77
CA ASP A 37 7.90 4.81 11.27
C ASP A 37 6.84 5.58 10.50
N ASN A 38 6.83 5.46 9.18
CA ASN A 38 5.82 6.08 8.32
C ASN A 38 4.41 5.56 8.65
N ALA A 39 4.24 4.26 8.85
CA ALA A 39 2.96 3.68 9.23
C ALA A 39 2.48 4.20 10.59
N ARG A 40 3.38 4.28 11.56
CA ARG A 40 3.07 4.82 12.89
C ARG A 40 2.70 6.31 12.84
N ASP A 41 3.42 7.10 12.06
CA ASP A 41 3.16 8.55 11.91
C ASP A 41 1.80 8.81 11.26
N LEU A 42 1.33 7.89 10.41
CA LEU A 42 -0.02 7.90 9.85
C LEU A 42 -1.10 7.35 10.81
N GLY A 43 -0.71 6.93 12.02
CA GLY A 43 -1.64 6.42 13.02
C GLY A 43 -2.12 4.99 12.74
N MET A 44 -1.39 4.23 11.94
CA MET A 44 -1.75 2.85 11.60
C MET A 44 -1.42 1.89 12.73
N THR A 45 -2.34 0.98 13.02
CA THR A 45 -2.15 -0.06 14.03
C THR A 45 -1.99 -1.44 13.42
N ARG A 46 -2.58 -1.64 12.25
CA ARG A 46 -2.53 -2.91 11.54
C ARG A 46 -2.41 -2.72 10.04
N VAL A 47 -1.34 -3.20 9.47
CA VAL A 47 -1.00 -3.06 8.05
C VAL A 47 -1.22 -4.38 7.31
N GLY A 48 -1.92 -4.34 6.19
CA GLY A 48 -1.97 -5.43 5.23
C GLY A 48 -0.78 -5.33 4.27
N LEU A 49 0.10 -6.31 4.28
CA LEU A 49 1.24 -6.39 3.35
C LEU A 49 0.87 -7.31 2.19
N PHE A 50 0.63 -6.72 1.03
CA PHE A 50 0.25 -7.43 -0.19
C PHE A 50 1.48 -7.64 -1.06
N THR A 51 1.76 -8.88 -1.38
CA THR A 51 2.93 -9.26 -2.18
C THR A 51 2.63 -10.49 -3.03
N ASP A 52 3.52 -10.84 -3.93
CA ASP A 52 3.42 -12.08 -4.69
C ASP A 52 4.17 -13.24 -4.02
N THR A 53 3.93 -14.45 -4.52
CA THR A 53 4.54 -15.66 -3.98
C THR A 53 6.06 -15.72 -4.12
N ARG A 54 6.64 -14.92 -5.01
CA ARG A 54 8.09 -14.89 -5.24
C ARG A 54 8.79 -13.95 -4.26
N LEU A 55 8.14 -12.82 -3.97
CA LEU A 55 8.72 -11.77 -3.12
C LEU A 55 8.49 -12.00 -1.64
N VAL A 56 7.47 -12.78 -1.27
CA VAL A 56 7.08 -12.98 0.14
C VAL A 56 8.22 -13.52 1.01
N SER A 57 9.09 -14.35 0.46
CA SER A 57 10.27 -14.89 1.13
C SER A 57 11.54 -14.06 0.91
N GLY A 58 11.42 -12.94 0.21
CA GLY A 58 12.55 -12.09 -0.17
C GLY A 58 13.03 -11.17 0.95
N GLU A 59 14.23 -10.68 0.79
CA GLU A 59 14.89 -9.79 1.73
C GLU A 59 14.12 -8.47 1.93
N HIS A 60 13.52 -7.94 0.87
CA HIS A 60 12.79 -6.65 0.93
C HIS A 60 11.54 -6.75 1.80
N VAL A 61 10.76 -7.82 1.62
CA VAL A 61 9.58 -8.08 2.46
C VAL A 61 9.99 -8.33 3.91
N ALA A 62 11.07 -9.05 4.13
CA ALA A 62 11.60 -9.27 5.48
C ALA A 62 11.99 -7.96 6.17
N LYS A 63 12.63 -7.03 5.46
CA LYS A 63 12.99 -5.71 5.98
C LYS A 63 11.77 -4.88 6.34
N VAL A 64 10.75 -4.85 5.48
CA VAL A 64 9.50 -4.14 5.74
C VAL A 64 8.79 -4.72 6.97
N ARG A 65 8.69 -6.04 7.05
CA ARG A 65 8.07 -6.71 8.21
C ARG A 65 8.80 -6.41 9.52
N ALA A 66 10.13 -6.45 9.48
CA ALA A 66 10.95 -6.12 10.64
C ALA A 66 10.78 -4.66 11.07
N SER A 67 10.71 -3.73 10.12
CA SER A 67 10.47 -2.32 10.40
C SER A 67 9.09 -2.07 11.03
N LEU A 68 8.04 -2.69 10.49
CA LEU A 68 6.69 -2.59 11.05
C LEU A 68 6.61 -3.19 12.45
N ALA A 69 7.21 -4.34 12.67
CA ALA A 69 7.27 -4.96 13.99
C ALA A 69 8.02 -4.11 15.02
N ALA A 70 9.15 -3.51 14.63
CA ALA A 70 9.91 -2.61 15.49
C ALA A 70 9.12 -1.34 15.87
N ALA A 71 8.24 -0.87 14.99
CA ALA A 71 7.35 0.27 15.25
C ALA A 71 6.10 -0.11 16.07
N GLY A 72 5.89 -1.38 16.38
CA GLY A 72 4.73 -1.87 17.11
C GLY A 72 3.46 -1.96 16.27
N VAL A 73 3.60 -2.05 14.95
CA VAL A 73 2.49 -2.16 14.00
C VAL A 73 2.28 -3.63 13.64
N ASP A 74 1.06 -4.11 13.78
CA ASP A 74 0.67 -5.46 13.35
C ASP A 74 0.67 -5.58 11.82
N VAL A 75 1.09 -6.75 11.34
CA VAL A 75 1.17 -7.04 9.90
C VAL A 75 0.37 -8.28 9.56
N ALA A 76 -0.56 -8.14 8.63
CA ALA A 76 -1.23 -9.27 7.97
C ALA A 76 -0.66 -9.40 6.55
N VAL A 77 -0.10 -10.54 6.22
CA VAL A 77 0.55 -10.77 4.92
C VAL A 77 -0.39 -11.50 3.98
N TYR A 78 -0.57 -10.93 2.79
CA TYR A 78 -1.27 -11.54 1.66
C TYR A 78 -0.28 -11.77 0.52
N ASP A 79 -0.01 -13.00 0.19
CA ASP A 79 1.05 -13.40 -0.74
C ASP A 79 0.54 -13.91 -2.10
N ALA A 80 -0.73 -13.72 -2.38
CA ALA A 80 -1.38 -14.24 -3.58
C ALA A 80 -1.65 -13.17 -4.65
N VAL A 81 -0.93 -12.04 -4.61
CA VAL A 81 -1.06 -11.00 -5.63
C VAL A 81 -0.62 -11.53 -6.98
N LYS A 82 -1.48 -11.36 -7.99
CA LYS A 82 -1.18 -11.74 -9.37
C LYS A 82 -0.41 -10.63 -10.08
N ILE A 83 0.49 -11.00 -10.98
CA ILE A 83 1.25 -10.05 -11.82
C ILE A 83 0.31 -9.24 -12.72
N GLU A 84 -0.71 -9.91 -13.29
CA GLU A 84 -1.81 -9.27 -14.02
C GLU A 84 -3.09 -9.46 -13.19
N PRO A 85 -3.44 -8.51 -12.34
CA PRO A 85 -4.60 -8.65 -11.48
C PRO A 85 -5.89 -8.54 -12.29
N ASP A 86 -6.83 -9.42 -11.96
CA ASP A 86 -8.20 -9.40 -12.45
C ASP A 86 -9.18 -8.98 -11.33
N ASP A 87 -10.44 -8.76 -11.69
CA ASP A 87 -11.49 -8.40 -10.73
C ASP A 87 -11.56 -9.36 -9.54
N ALA A 88 -11.46 -10.66 -9.80
CA ALA A 88 -11.52 -11.68 -8.76
C ALA A 88 -10.36 -11.56 -7.78
N SER A 89 -9.14 -11.27 -8.28
CA SER A 89 -7.96 -11.11 -7.44
C SER A 89 -8.03 -9.86 -6.56
N PHE A 90 -8.59 -8.76 -7.09
CA PHE A 90 -8.86 -7.56 -6.28
C PHE A 90 -9.91 -7.80 -5.21
N GLN A 91 -10.98 -8.51 -5.53
CA GLN A 91 -12.02 -8.85 -4.56
C GLN A 91 -11.48 -9.76 -3.45
N ASP A 92 -10.63 -10.71 -3.79
CA ASP A 92 -9.98 -11.57 -2.80
C ASP A 92 -9.06 -10.78 -1.87
N ALA A 93 -8.26 -9.87 -2.42
CA ALA A 93 -7.40 -8.99 -1.62
C ALA A 93 -8.21 -8.07 -0.73
N ALA A 94 -9.30 -7.49 -1.22
CA ALA A 94 -10.20 -6.64 -0.45
C ALA A 94 -10.89 -7.42 0.67
N ARG A 95 -11.31 -8.66 0.41
CA ARG A 95 -11.88 -9.56 1.42
C ARG A 95 -10.87 -9.87 2.52
N PHE A 96 -9.65 -10.20 2.14
CA PHE A 96 -8.56 -10.41 3.09
C PHE A 96 -8.35 -9.19 3.99
N ALA A 97 -8.30 -7.99 3.40
CA ALA A 97 -8.15 -6.74 4.15
C ALA A 97 -9.30 -6.54 5.17
N ALA A 98 -10.54 -6.79 4.76
CA ALA A 98 -11.70 -6.67 5.62
C ALA A 98 -11.70 -7.70 6.75
N GLU A 99 -11.37 -8.96 6.45
CA GLU A 99 -11.31 -10.06 7.44
C GLU A 99 -10.23 -9.83 8.51
N HIS A 100 -9.11 -9.23 8.12
CA HIS A 100 -7.99 -8.97 9.03
C HIS A 100 -8.05 -7.59 9.69
N GLY A 101 -9.02 -6.75 9.32
CA GLY A 101 -9.21 -5.41 9.90
C GLY A 101 -7.99 -4.51 9.71
N VAL A 102 -7.42 -4.49 8.51
CA VAL A 102 -6.24 -3.69 8.21
C VAL A 102 -6.60 -2.22 7.98
N ASP A 103 -5.77 -1.33 8.50
CA ASP A 103 -5.94 0.12 8.38
C ASP A 103 -5.35 0.65 7.07
N LEU A 104 -4.30 0.00 6.56
CA LEU A 104 -3.56 0.40 5.37
C LEU A 104 -3.09 -0.81 4.60
N ALA A 105 -3.15 -0.72 3.28
CA ALA A 105 -2.53 -1.69 2.39
C ALA A 105 -1.13 -1.22 1.97
N LEU A 106 -0.12 -2.03 2.21
CA LEU A 106 1.23 -1.87 1.70
C LEU A 106 1.46 -2.91 0.61
N ILE A 107 1.82 -2.45 -0.59
CA ILE A 107 2.01 -3.34 -1.72
C ILE A 107 3.48 -3.46 -2.04
N ALA A 108 4.04 -4.65 -1.90
CA ALA A 108 5.38 -4.98 -2.33
C ALA A 108 5.29 -5.72 -3.66
N GLY A 109 5.67 -5.07 -4.73
CA GLY A 109 5.61 -5.61 -6.08
C GLY A 109 6.93 -5.46 -6.81
N ARG A 110 7.09 -6.29 -7.84
CA ARG A 110 8.16 -6.16 -8.81
C ARG A 110 7.56 -5.69 -10.12
N ASP A 111 7.97 -4.50 -10.53
CA ASP A 111 7.52 -3.91 -11.79
C ASP A 111 8.72 -3.80 -12.73
N GLY A 112 8.89 -4.81 -13.61
CA GLY A 112 10.01 -4.90 -14.53
C GLY A 112 11.34 -5.23 -13.82
N PRO A 113 12.47 -4.68 -14.33
CA PRO A 113 13.79 -4.98 -13.78
C PRO A 113 14.11 -4.29 -12.45
N LEU A 114 13.22 -3.42 -11.96
CA LEU A 114 13.38 -2.69 -10.71
C LEU A 114 12.35 -3.16 -9.71
N ASP A 115 12.84 -3.60 -8.55
CA ASP A 115 11.97 -3.89 -7.43
C ASP A 115 11.47 -2.56 -6.86
N ARG A 116 10.18 -2.32 -6.96
CA ARG A 116 9.54 -1.14 -6.41
C ARG A 116 8.63 -1.52 -5.26
N LEU A 117 8.80 -0.81 -4.18
CA LEU A 117 7.78 -0.72 -3.16
C LEU A 117 6.85 0.41 -3.57
N THR A 118 5.59 0.12 -3.79
CA THR A 118 4.60 1.13 -4.14
C THR A 118 3.69 1.31 -2.94
N ASP A 119 3.67 2.51 -2.41
CA ASP A 119 2.77 2.93 -1.35
C ASP A 119 1.53 3.54 -2.02
N PHE A 120 0.38 2.90 -1.84
CA PHE A 120 -0.91 3.42 -2.30
C PHE A 120 -1.70 3.91 -1.10
N THR A 121 -1.60 5.18 -0.88
CA THR A 121 -2.51 5.88 0.03
C THR A 121 -3.72 6.43 -0.69
#